data_7d4807563f0fdefb5018c9002bba1b25
#
_entry.id   7d4807563f0fdefb5018c9002bba1b25
#
_cell.length_a   1.000
_cell.length_b   1.000
_cell.length_c   1.000
_cell.angle_alpha   90.00
_cell.angle_beta   90.00
_cell.angle_gamma   90.00
#
_symmetry.space_group_name_H-M   'P 1'
#
loop_
_entity.id
_entity.type
_entity.pdbx_description
1 polymer ?
#
loop_
_entity_poly.entity_id
_entity_poly.type
_entity_poly.pdbx_seq_one_letter_code
_entity_poly.pdbx_strand_id
1 'polypeptide(L)'
;MDKQLRRKKIIELLGDLPDSSREISVEKVHEEVRDSFVVEELVLDLNGLELVPAYFARPLERKGKLPVILFNHSHGGQYHVGKTELITSSHYLQKPSYAKQLTELGYGVLCIDAWGFGERRGKSESEIFKEMLWKGQVMWGMMVFDSIRAIDYLLTRDDVDSSRIATVGMSMGGLMSWWLAALDERVTVCIDICGQVDASSLIKARGLDHHGFYSYVPKLVKYFQTADIQECISPRPHLSVVGTYDRLTPYEGLCKIDEALTKCYEQEGYSKHWKMERYHCGHIETASMRNKVCSFLQNYL
;
A
#
# COMPACT_ATOMS: atom_id res chain seq x y z
N MET A 1 -1.42 -23.55 -7.65
CA MET A 1 -0.19 -22.95 -8.22
C MET A 1 0.70 -22.57 -7.07
N ASP A 2 1.97 -22.90 -7.12
CA ASP A 2 2.97 -22.46 -6.13
C ASP A 2 3.04 -20.93 -6.08
N LYS A 3 3.31 -20.36 -4.87
CA LYS A 3 3.32 -18.90 -4.64
C LYS A 3 4.36 -18.17 -5.50
N GLN A 4 5.54 -18.76 -5.73
CA GLN A 4 6.57 -18.17 -6.59
C GLN A 4 6.13 -18.09 -8.05
N LEU A 5 5.55 -19.16 -8.59
CA LEU A 5 4.99 -19.16 -9.93
C LEU A 5 3.83 -18.18 -10.06
N ARG A 6 3.03 -18.04 -9.00
CA ARG A 6 1.93 -17.09 -8.96
C ARG A 6 2.46 -15.63 -9.01
N ARG A 7 3.44 -15.28 -8.17
CA ARG A 7 4.08 -13.96 -8.22
C ARG A 7 4.68 -13.64 -9.58
N LYS A 8 5.40 -14.61 -10.15
CA LYS A 8 5.96 -14.44 -11.51
C LYS A 8 4.87 -14.13 -12.52
N LYS A 9 3.77 -14.90 -12.49
CA LYS A 9 2.64 -14.66 -13.41
C LYS A 9 1.94 -13.34 -13.18
N ILE A 10 1.81 -12.90 -11.93
CA ILE A 10 1.25 -11.57 -11.60
C ILE A 10 2.16 -10.48 -12.17
N ILE A 11 3.48 -10.56 -11.96
CA ILE A 11 4.44 -9.58 -12.49
C ILE A 11 4.36 -9.51 -14.02
N GLU A 12 4.23 -10.63 -14.73
CA GLU A 12 4.03 -10.64 -16.19
C GLU A 12 2.76 -9.89 -16.63
N LEU A 13 1.71 -9.86 -15.79
CA LEU A 13 0.48 -9.12 -16.08
C LEU A 13 0.58 -7.61 -15.80
N LEU A 14 1.60 -7.19 -15.05
CA LEU A 14 1.82 -5.77 -14.72
C LEU A 14 2.44 -4.96 -15.87
N GLY A 15 2.62 -5.57 -17.04
CA GLY A 15 3.15 -4.93 -18.25
C GLY A 15 4.67 -4.77 -18.21
N ASP A 16 5.18 -3.94 -19.12
CA ASP A 16 6.61 -3.68 -19.25
C ASP A 16 7.05 -2.77 -18.09
N LEU A 17 7.76 -3.35 -17.13
CA LEU A 17 8.28 -2.64 -15.96
C LEU A 17 9.69 -2.09 -16.24
N PRO A 18 10.09 -1.00 -15.57
CA PRO A 18 11.47 -0.49 -15.66
C PRO A 18 12.51 -1.50 -15.15
N ASP A 19 13.78 -1.23 -15.43
CA ASP A 19 14.90 -2.05 -14.97
C ASP A 19 15.06 -1.96 -13.46
N SER A 20 14.82 -3.05 -12.76
CA SER A 20 14.94 -3.15 -11.30
C SER A 20 16.40 -3.17 -10.80
N SER A 21 17.37 -3.40 -11.69
CA SER A 21 18.81 -3.37 -11.34
C SER A 21 19.38 -1.94 -11.30
N ARG A 22 18.63 -0.94 -11.78
CA ARG A 22 19.03 0.45 -11.76
C ARG A 22 19.32 0.92 -10.34
N GLU A 23 20.45 1.59 -10.14
CA GLU A 23 20.80 2.22 -8.89
C GLU A 23 19.79 3.30 -8.51
N ILE A 24 19.39 3.34 -7.23
CA ILE A 24 18.50 4.36 -6.70
C ILE A 24 19.32 5.56 -6.29
N SER A 25 19.02 6.73 -6.86
CA SER A 25 19.53 7.99 -6.33
C SER A 25 18.50 8.65 -5.43
N VAL A 26 19.00 9.37 -4.43
CA VAL A 26 18.18 10.11 -3.46
C VAL A 26 18.75 11.49 -3.24
N GLU A 27 17.86 12.48 -3.25
CA GLU A 27 18.15 13.84 -2.81
C GLU A 27 17.30 14.14 -1.58
N LYS A 28 17.93 14.55 -0.48
CA LYS A 28 17.23 15.11 0.67
C LYS A 28 17.10 16.62 0.46
N VAL A 29 15.90 17.06 0.09
CA VAL A 29 15.61 18.47 -0.23
C VAL A 29 15.49 19.30 1.03
N HIS A 30 14.83 18.76 2.05
CA HIS A 30 14.55 19.46 3.30
C HIS A 30 14.42 18.49 4.48
N GLU A 31 14.66 19.01 5.68
CA GLU A 31 14.38 18.30 6.93
C GLU A 31 13.82 19.30 7.93
N GLU A 32 12.72 18.96 8.58
CA GLU A 32 12.10 19.77 9.59
C GLU A 32 11.66 18.97 10.81
N VAL A 33 11.67 19.63 11.98
CA VAL A 33 11.09 19.08 13.21
C VAL A 33 9.64 19.53 13.30
N ARG A 34 8.73 18.58 13.44
CA ARG A 34 7.29 18.83 13.66
C ARG A 34 6.84 18.18 14.95
N ASP A 35 6.31 18.99 15.89
CA ASP A 35 5.82 18.49 17.19
C ASP A 35 6.81 17.49 17.83
N SER A 36 6.53 16.17 17.67
CA SER A 36 7.24 15.06 18.30
C SER A 36 8.05 14.21 17.31
N PHE A 37 8.20 14.61 16.03
CA PHE A 37 8.88 13.83 15.01
C PHE A 37 9.63 14.70 14.00
N VAL A 38 10.52 14.08 13.25
CA VAL A 38 11.26 14.71 12.14
C VAL A 38 10.67 14.24 10.82
N VAL A 39 10.54 15.14 9.85
CA VAL A 39 10.18 14.80 8.45
C VAL A 39 11.35 15.15 7.55
N GLU A 40 11.83 14.19 6.81
CA GLU A 40 12.75 14.38 5.68
C GLU A 40 11.92 14.46 4.40
N GLU A 41 12.11 15.52 3.63
CA GLU A 41 11.57 15.65 2.28
C GLU A 41 12.61 15.13 1.28
N LEU A 42 12.21 14.14 0.51
CA LEU A 42 13.09 13.38 -0.37
C LEU A 42 12.60 13.41 -1.82
N VAL A 43 13.54 13.36 -2.75
CA VAL A 43 13.29 13.09 -4.16
C VAL A 43 14.09 11.85 -4.55
N LEU A 44 13.39 10.81 -5.00
CA LEU A 44 13.95 9.49 -5.31
C LEU A 44 13.88 9.21 -6.81
N ASP A 45 14.97 8.74 -7.43
CA ASP A 45 14.91 8.13 -8.77
C ASP A 45 14.71 6.62 -8.62
N LEU A 46 13.44 6.20 -8.59
CA LEU A 46 13.05 4.80 -8.41
C LEU A 46 12.92 4.03 -9.72
N ASN A 47 12.58 4.71 -10.82
CA ASN A 47 12.15 4.06 -12.06
C ASN A 47 12.88 4.54 -13.31
N GLY A 48 13.68 5.60 -13.24
CA GLY A 48 14.40 6.19 -14.37
C GLY A 48 13.52 6.91 -15.41
N LEU A 49 12.23 7.09 -15.13
CA LEU A 49 11.27 7.73 -16.03
C LEU A 49 10.83 9.10 -15.49
N GLU A 50 10.54 9.16 -14.20
CA GLU A 50 10.27 10.42 -13.49
C GLU A 50 10.70 10.32 -12.04
N LEU A 51 11.08 11.45 -11.47
CA LEU A 51 11.46 11.55 -10.06
C LEU A 51 10.23 11.34 -9.16
N VAL A 52 10.46 10.69 -8.02
CA VAL A 52 9.42 10.31 -7.06
C VAL A 52 9.61 11.09 -5.76
N PRO A 53 8.82 12.15 -5.52
CA PRO A 53 8.83 12.85 -4.25
C PRO A 53 8.33 11.96 -3.11
N ALA A 54 8.96 12.08 -1.94
CA ALA A 54 8.65 11.27 -0.78
C ALA A 54 8.80 12.05 0.53
N TYR A 55 8.11 11.60 1.58
CA TYR A 55 8.39 11.97 2.96
C TYR A 55 8.85 10.76 3.75
N PHE A 56 9.93 10.94 4.52
CA PHE A 56 10.34 9.99 5.54
C PHE A 56 10.19 10.63 6.91
N ALA A 57 9.22 10.15 7.69
CA ALA A 57 9.00 10.59 9.07
C ALA A 57 9.69 9.64 10.05
N ARG A 58 10.34 10.18 11.08
CA ARG A 58 11.02 9.39 12.11
C ARG A 58 10.89 10.02 13.50
N PRO A 59 11.03 9.26 14.60
CA PRO A 59 11.10 9.83 15.95
C PRO A 59 12.21 10.87 16.08
N LEU A 60 12.00 11.87 16.94
CA LEU A 60 13.06 12.85 17.30
C LEU A 60 14.29 12.14 17.86
N GLU A 61 14.05 11.25 18.81
CA GLU A 61 15.07 10.43 19.42
C GLU A 61 14.92 8.98 18.98
N ARG A 62 16.02 8.35 18.63
CA ARG A 62 16.04 6.94 18.24
C ARG A 62 17.08 6.17 19.04
N LYS A 63 16.74 4.94 19.38
CA LYS A 63 17.67 3.97 19.98
C LYS A 63 17.88 2.84 18.97
N GLY A 64 18.95 2.93 18.18
CA GLY A 64 19.28 1.91 17.17
C GLY A 64 18.51 2.06 15.85
N LYS A 65 18.35 0.94 15.14
CA LYS A 65 17.64 0.87 13.87
C LYS A 65 16.14 0.81 14.08
N LEU A 66 15.40 1.53 13.24
CA LEU A 66 13.94 1.64 13.33
C LEU A 66 13.25 0.54 12.51
N PRO A 67 12.23 -0.13 13.05
CA PRO A 67 11.24 -0.78 12.20
C PRO A 67 10.58 0.28 11.32
N VAL A 68 10.26 -0.07 10.08
CA VAL A 68 9.76 0.91 9.13
C VAL A 68 8.46 0.49 8.48
N ILE A 69 7.67 1.48 8.11
CA ILE A 69 6.38 1.31 7.47
C ILE A 69 6.39 2.08 6.15
N LEU A 70 6.11 1.41 5.04
CA LEU A 70 5.72 2.09 3.82
C LEU A 70 4.23 2.40 3.91
N PHE A 71 3.92 3.67 4.14
CA PHE A 71 2.55 4.18 4.16
C PHE A 71 2.13 4.57 2.75
N ASN A 72 1.09 3.91 2.24
CA ASN A 72 0.54 4.18 0.92
C ASN A 72 -0.64 5.13 1.05
N HIS A 73 -0.56 6.31 0.43
CA HIS A 73 -1.61 7.31 0.48
C HIS A 73 -2.86 6.89 -0.29
N SER A 74 -3.99 7.48 0.05
CA SER A 74 -5.29 7.25 -0.58
C SER A 74 -5.44 8.00 -1.89
N HIS A 75 -6.44 7.60 -2.70
CA HIS A 75 -6.87 8.35 -3.88
C HIS A 75 -7.79 9.51 -3.50
N GLY A 76 -8.93 9.22 -2.87
CA GLY A 76 -9.92 10.18 -2.35
C GLY A 76 -10.43 11.24 -3.34
N GLY A 77 -10.12 11.13 -4.63
CA GLY A 77 -10.37 12.18 -5.62
C GLY A 77 -9.48 13.42 -5.47
N GLN A 78 -8.50 13.38 -4.55
CA GLN A 78 -7.68 14.54 -4.17
C GLN A 78 -6.25 14.39 -4.71
N TYR A 79 -6.08 14.49 -6.02
CA TYR A 79 -4.78 14.30 -6.69
C TYR A 79 -3.65 15.20 -6.19
N HIS A 80 -3.96 16.30 -5.50
CA HIS A 80 -2.98 17.22 -4.94
C HIS A 80 -2.41 16.79 -3.60
N VAL A 81 -3.00 15.77 -2.94
CA VAL A 81 -2.62 15.37 -1.59
C VAL A 81 -1.37 14.48 -1.59
N GLY A 82 -1.40 13.34 -2.30
CA GLY A 82 -0.25 12.44 -2.38
C GLY A 82 0.39 12.12 -1.02
N LYS A 83 1.72 12.18 -0.96
CA LYS A 83 2.52 11.92 0.25
C LYS A 83 2.18 12.82 1.45
N THR A 84 1.57 14.01 1.19
CA THR A 84 1.21 14.93 2.27
C THR A 84 0.16 14.35 3.21
N GLU A 85 -0.63 13.35 2.76
CA GLU A 85 -1.58 12.63 3.63
C GLU A 85 -0.90 12.03 4.86
N LEU A 86 0.34 11.57 4.73
CA LEU A 86 1.11 11.03 5.84
C LEU A 86 1.23 12.02 7.01
N ILE A 87 1.46 13.29 6.71
CA ILE A 87 1.74 14.32 7.73
C ILE A 87 0.54 15.20 8.09
N THR A 88 -0.45 15.34 7.18
CA THR A 88 -1.62 16.18 7.39
C THR A 88 -2.89 15.40 7.72
N SER A 89 -2.90 14.07 7.45
CA SER A 89 -4.11 13.24 7.43
C SER A 89 -5.10 13.72 6.34
N SER A 90 -6.28 13.14 6.28
CA SER A 90 -7.38 13.50 5.40
C SER A 90 -8.71 13.38 6.12
N HIS A 91 -9.81 13.85 5.49
CA HIS A 91 -11.14 13.86 6.13
C HIS A 91 -11.72 12.46 6.41
N TYR A 92 -11.20 11.42 5.74
CA TYR A 92 -11.60 10.02 5.94
C TYR A 92 -10.62 9.23 6.83
N LEU A 93 -9.52 9.85 7.26
CA LEU A 93 -8.57 9.28 8.22
C LEU A 93 -8.68 9.95 9.59
N GLN A 94 -8.37 9.20 10.63
CA GLN A 94 -8.34 9.72 12.00
C GLN A 94 -7.16 10.68 12.23
N LYS A 95 -7.30 11.53 13.24
CA LYS A 95 -6.20 12.33 13.81
C LYS A 95 -5.71 11.67 15.11
N PRO A 96 -4.42 11.82 15.45
CA PRO A 96 -3.38 12.55 14.72
C PRO A 96 -3.02 11.88 13.38
N SER A 97 -2.19 12.55 12.56
CA SER A 97 -1.67 11.98 11.31
C SER A 97 -0.91 10.67 11.56
N TYR A 98 -0.81 9.84 10.52
CA TYR A 98 -0.04 8.59 10.63
C TYR A 98 1.44 8.83 10.91
N ALA A 99 2.04 9.91 10.37
CA ALA A 99 3.40 10.29 10.74
C ALA A 99 3.55 10.45 12.25
N LYS A 100 2.71 11.28 12.88
CA LYS A 100 2.77 11.51 14.32
C LYS A 100 2.48 10.22 15.10
N GLN A 101 1.39 9.53 14.78
CA GLN A 101 0.98 8.32 15.49
C GLN A 101 2.03 7.21 15.45
N LEU A 102 2.63 6.96 14.30
CA LEU A 102 3.56 5.85 14.13
C LEU A 102 4.96 6.17 14.65
N THR A 103 5.41 7.43 14.51
CA THR A 103 6.70 7.84 15.09
C THR A 103 6.68 7.86 16.62
N GLU A 104 5.55 8.21 17.24
CA GLU A 104 5.35 8.08 18.68
C GLU A 104 5.39 6.63 19.18
N LEU A 105 5.07 5.67 18.30
CA LEU A 105 5.23 4.24 18.57
C LEU A 105 6.65 3.71 18.27
N GLY A 106 7.55 4.58 17.79
CA GLY A 106 8.95 4.24 17.54
C GLY A 106 9.25 3.77 16.12
N TYR A 107 8.34 3.93 15.16
CA TYR A 107 8.53 3.53 13.77
C TYR A 107 9.07 4.66 12.89
N GLY A 108 9.88 4.31 11.87
CA GLY A 108 10.11 5.15 10.70
C GLY A 108 8.97 4.94 9.68
N VAL A 109 8.59 5.97 8.96
CA VAL A 109 7.48 5.90 8.00
C VAL A 109 7.85 6.59 6.70
N LEU A 110 7.87 5.85 5.60
CA LEU A 110 8.05 6.38 4.25
C LEU A 110 6.70 6.49 3.55
N CYS A 111 6.47 7.57 2.83
CA CYS A 111 5.35 7.73 1.90
C CYS A 111 5.86 8.39 0.63
N ILE A 112 5.59 7.78 -0.52
CA ILE A 112 5.93 8.31 -1.85
C ILE A 112 4.68 8.88 -2.52
N ASP A 113 4.86 9.85 -3.42
CA ASP A 113 3.79 10.27 -4.33
C ASP A 113 3.57 9.19 -5.39
N ALA A 114 2.36 8.67 -5.49
CA ALA A 114 1.97 7.78 -6.59
C ALA A 114 1.86 8.54 -7.92
N TRP A 115 1.88 7.81 -9.04
CA TRP A 115 1.71 8.37 -10.38
C TRP A 115 0.43 9.23 -10.48
N GLY A 116 0.60 10.49 -10.90
CA GLY A 116 -0.49 11.45 -11.04
C GLY A 116 -0.91 12.15 -9.74
N PHE A 117 -0.26 11.87 -8.60
CA PHE A 117 -0.57 12.48 -7.30
C PHE A 117 0.54 13.41 -6.80
N GLY A 118 0.17 14.25 -5.84
CA GLY A 118 1.10 15.16 -5.17
C GLY A 118 1.86 16.03 -6.14
N GLU A 119 3.18 15.93 -6.11
CA GLU A 119 4.07 16.67 -7.02
C GLU A 119 4.24 15.99 -8.39
N ARG A 120 3.81 14.73 -8.55
CA ARG A 120 3.79 13.99 -9.83
C ARG A 120 2.52 14.26 -10.67
N ARG A 121 1.71 15.22 -10.29
CA ARG A 121 0.54 15.67 -11.05
C ARG A 121 0.96 16.53 -12.23
N GLY A 122 0.20 16.54 -13.28
CA GLY A 122 0.46 17.30 -14.51
C GLY A 122 -0.34 16.76 -15.67
N LYS A 123 -0.45 15.43 -15.74
CA LYS A 123 -1.40 14.72 -16.60
C LYS A 123 -2.55 14.19 -15.76
N SER A 124 -3.73 14.06 -16.35
CA SER A 124 -4.83 13.36 -15.71
C SER A 124 -4.53 11.87 -15.59
N GLU A 125 -5.13 11.21 -14.59
CA GLU A 125 -5.02 9.75 -14.43
C GLU A 125 -5.40 9.00 -15.72
N SER A 126 -6.47 9.45 -16.39
CA SER A 126 -6.92 8.88 -17.66
C SER A 126 -5.88 9.02 -18.79
N GLU A 127 -5.14 10.14 -18.86
CA GLU A 127 -4.06 10.32 -19.83
C GLU A 127 -2.88 9.41 -19.53
N ILE A 128 -2.45 9.35 -18.27
CA ILE A 128 -1.36 8.47 -17.83
C ILE A 128 -1.70 7.02 -18.14
N PHE A 129 -2.90 6.58 -17.78
CA PHE A 129 -3.38 5.22 -18.04
C PHE A 129 -3.36 4.87 -19.54
N LYS A 130 -3.90 5.75 -20.39
CA LYS A 130 -3.96 5.52 -21.86
C LYS A 130 -2.57 5.54 -22.49
N GLU A 131 -1.70 6.46 -22.06
CA GLU A 131 -0.33 6.54 -22.54
C GLU A 131 0.46 5.27 -22.20
N MET A 132 0.33 4.81 -20.96
CA MET A 132 0.97 3.56 -20.49
C MET A 132 0.50 2.35 -21.28
N LEU A 133 -0.81 2.21 -21.54
CA LEU A 133 -1.34 1.12 -22.34
C LEU A 133 -0.72 1.06 -23.76
N TRP A 134 -0.54 2.21 -24.41
CA TRP A 134 0.09 2.26 -25.74
C TRP A 134 1.57 1.89 -25.69
N LYS A 135 2.22 2.10 -24.55
CA LYS A 135 3.64 1.75 -24.34
C LYS A 135 3.83 0.32 -23.82
N GLY A 136 2.78 -0.51 -23.72
CA GLY A 136 2.87 -1.85 -23.13
C GLY A 136 2.96 -1.86 -21.62
N GLN A 137 2.84 -0.71 -20.97
CA GLN A 137 2.88 -0.55 -19.52
C GLN A 137 1.48 -0.64 -18.91
N VAL A 138 1.42 -1.01 -17.63
CA VAL A 138 0.19 -1.01 -16.84
C VAL A 138 0.37 0.00 -15.70
N MET A 139 -0.55 0.95 -15.55
CA MET A 139 -0.41 2.00 -14.53
C MET A 139 -0.24 1.42 -13.12
N TRP A 140 -1.03 0.39 -12.78
CA TRP A 140 -0.88 -0.30 -11.51
C TRP A 140 0.48 -0.99 -11.37
N GLY A 141 0.99 -1.56 -12.46
CA GLY A 141 2.34 -2.15 -12.50
C GLY A 141 3.43 -1.15 -12.20
N MET A 142 3.34 0.06 -12.78
CA MET A 142 4.29 1.14 -12.52
C MET A 142 4.21 1.62 -11.06
N MET A 143 3.01 1.72 -10.49
CA MET A 143 2.82 2.10 -9.08
C MET A 143 3.36 1.03 -8.12
N VAL A 144 3.12 -0.25 -8.41
CA VAL A 144 3.67 -1.38 -7.64
C VAL A 144 5.19 -1.40 -7.74
N PHE A 145 5.74 -1.18 -8.94
CA PHE A 145 7.18 -1.10 -9.15
C PHE A 145 7.81 -0.01 -8.28
N ASP A 146 7.28 1.21 -8.31
CA ASP A 146 7.77 2.31 -7.46
C ASP A 146 7.71 1.94 -5.96
N SER A 147 6.66 1.25 -5.51
CA SER A 147 6.54 0.81 -4.12
C SER A 147 7.57 -0.26 -3.75
N ILE A 148 7.88 -1.22 -4.63
CA ILE A 148 8.95 -2.20 -4.45
C ILE A 148 10.31 -1.49 -4.38
N ARG A 149 10.57 -0.54 -5.29
CA ARG A 149 11.80 0.25 -5.29
C ARG A 149 11.93 1.17 -4.07
N ALA A 150 10.81 1.62 -3.51
CA ALA A 150 10.80 2.35 -2.24
C ALA A 150 11.25 1.46 -1.05
N ILE A 151 10.93 0.15 -1.08
CA ILE A 151 11.51 -0.82 -0.13
C ILE A 151 13.03 -0.96 -0.38
N ASP A 152 13.48 -1.05 -1.65
CA ASP A 152 14.93 -1.08 -1.94
C ASP A 152 15.64 0.15 -1.36
N TYR A 153 15.06 1.35 -1.50
CA TYR A 153 15.59 2.56 -0.88
C TYR A 153 15.66 2.45 0.65
N LEU A 154 14.60 1.97 1.31
CA LEU A 154 14.61 1.79 2.76
C LEU A 154 15.75 0.88 3.22
N LEU A 155 16.10 -0.14 2.44
CA LEU A 155 17.21 -1.04 2.76
C LEU A 155 18.61 -0.40 2.60
N THR A 156 18.73 0.72 1.90
CA THR A 156 20.00 1.46 1.81
C THR A 156 20.25 2.35 3.03
N ARG A 157 19.24 2.59 3.86
CA ARG A 157 19.35 3.47 5.02
C ARG A 157 19.98 2.78 6.22
N ASP A 158 20.97 3.41 6.82
CA ASP A 158 21.67 2.90 8.02
C ASP A 158 20.79 2.88 9.28
N ASP A 159 19.74 3.73 9.29
CA ASP A 159 18.83 3.87 10.42
C ASP A 159 17.60 2.94 10.37
N VAL A 160 17.50 2.08 9.34
CA VAL A 160 16.39 1.16 9.13
C VAL A 160 16.76 -0.27 9.54
N ASP A 161 15.83 -0.93 10.22
CA ASP A 161 15.87 -2.37 10.47
C ASP A 161 15.24 -3.12 9.30
N SER A 162 16.07 -3.66 8.44
CA SER A 162 15.66 -4.38 7.22
C SER A 162 14.85 -5.66 7.48
N SER A 163 14.82 -6.15 8.71
CA SER A 163 14.04 -7.35 9.09
C SER A 163 12.63 -7.01 9.57
N ARG A 164 12.32 -5.73 9.77
CA ARG A 164 11.02 -5.25 10.29
C ARG A 164 10.44 -4.18 9.39
N ILE A 165 9.80 -4.62 8.31
CA ILE A 165 9.19 -3.75 7.29
C ILE A 165 7.70 -4.07 7.20
N ALA A 166 6.87 -3.06 7.44
CA ALA A 166 5.42 -3.18 7.24
C ALA A 166 4.94 -2.29 6.09
N THR A 167 3.73 -2.58 5.63
CA THR A 167 2.99 -1.71 4.73
C THR A 167 1.61 -1.42 5.29
N VAL A 168 1.20 -0.16 5.21
CA VAL A 168 -0.10 0.32 5.70
C VAL A 168 -0.67 1.33 4.72
N GLY A 169 -1.96 1.31 4.46
CA GLY A 169 -2.62 2.34 3.67
C GLY A 169 -4.13 2.22 3.69
N MET A 170 -4.81 3.26 3.23
CA MET A 170 -6.25 3.29 3.11
C MET A 170 -6.71 3.38 1.66
N SER A 171 -7.83 2.73 1.32
CA SER A 171 -8.45 2.82 -0.01
C SER A 171 -7.47 2.35 -1.11
N MET A 172 -7.10 3.20 -2.08
CA MET A 172 -6.02 2.93 -3.04
C MET A 172 -4.73 2.51 -2.32
N GLY A 173 -4.38 3.19 -1.23
CA GLY A 173 -3.22 2.84 -0.41
C GLY A 173 -3.35 1.49 0.28
N GLY A 174 -4.56 1.11 0.70
CA GLY A 174 -4.85 -0.21 1.23
C GLY A 174 -4.74 -1.30 0.15
N LEU A 175 -5.25 -1.02 -1.05
CA LEU A 175 -5.06 -1.87 -2.22
C LEU A 175 -3.55 -2.06 -2.53
N MET A 176 -2.78 -0.97 -2.54
CA MET A 176 -1.33 -1.03 -2.74
C MET A 176 -0.64 -1.85 -1.64
N SER A 177 -1.08 -1.72 -0.39
CA SER A 177 -0.46 -2.41 0.73
C SER A 177 -0.49 -3.93 0.55
N TRP A 178 -1.64 -4.52 0.23
CA TRP A 178 -1.66 -5.98 0.05
C TRP A 178 -1.06 -6.41 -1.31
N TRP A 179 -1.11 -5.58 -2.37
CA TRP A 179 -0.39 -5.89 -3.60
C TRP A 179 1.12 -5.95 -3.38
N LEU A 180 1.67 -4.93 -2.71
CA LEU A 180 3.08 -4.89 -2.37
C LEU A 180 3.48 -6.10 -1.51
N ALA A 181 2.74 -6.37 -0.43
CA ALA A 181 3.05 -7.52 0.43
C ALA A 181 2.94 -8.86 -0.30
N ALA A 182 2.02 -9.00 -1.27
CA ALA A 182 1.90 -10.22 -2.07
C ALA A 182 3.11 -10.45 -2.98
N LEU A 183 3.70 -9.38 -3.51
CA LEU A 183 4.78 -9.45 -4.50
C LEU A 183 6.19 -9.30 -3.89
N ASP A 184 6.32 -8.67 -2.72
CA ASP A 184 7.59 -8.46 -2.04
C ASP A 184 7.61 -9.15 -0.67
N GLU A 185 8.41 -10.21 -0.57
CA GLU A 185 8.52 -11.02 0.66
C GLU A 185 9.26 -10.32 1.80
N ARG A 186 9.94 -9.20 1.52
CA ARG A 186 10.62 -8.38 2.55
C ARG A 186 9.61 -7.62 3.42
N VAL A 187 8.39 -7.40 2.94
CA VAL A 187 7.30 -6.86 3.76
C VAL A 187 6.84 -7.93 4.75
N THR A 188 7.12 -7.73 6.03
CA THR A 188 6.85 -8.70 7.10
C THR A 188 5.46 -8.58 7.68
N VAL A 189 4.82 -7.41 7.60
CA VAL A 189 3.45 -7.15 8.10
C VAL A 189 2.66 -6.35 7.07
N CYS A 190 1.45 -6.79 6.75
CA CYS A 190 0.54 -6.10 5.85
C CYS A 190 -0.71 -5.61 6.59
N ILE A 191 -1.08 -4.34 6.37
CA ILE A 191 -2.34 -3.79 6.88
C ILE A 191 -3.02 -3.00 5.77
N ASP A 192 -4.27 -3.32 5.50
CA ASP A 192 -5.12 -2.53 4.60
C ASP A 192 -6.36 -2.00 5.32
N ILE A 193 -6.68 -0.74 5.04
CA ILE A 193 -7.83 -0.02 5.58
C ILE A 193 -8.76 0.28 4.42
N CYS A 194 -9.95 -0.33 4.40
CA CYS A 194 -10.91 -0.19 3.30
C CYS A 194 -10.28 -0.44 1.91
N GLY A 195 -9.28 -1.34 1.83
CA GLY A 195 -8.51 -1.64 0.61
C GLY A 195 -8.90 -2.94 -0.07
N GLN A 196 -9.91 -3.64 0.43
CA GLN A 196 -10.33 -4.94 -0.12
C GLN A 196 -11.35 -4.78 -1.23
N VAL A 197 -11.02 -5.30 -2.41
CA VAL A 197 -11.92 -5.33 -3.57
C VAL A 197 -11.83 -6.68 -4.29
N ASP A 198 -12.91 -7.46 -4.25
CA ASP A 198 -13.03 -8.63 -5.14
C ASP A 198 -13.47 -8.18 -6.54
N ALA A 199 -12.57 -8.32 -7.51
CA ALA A 199 -12.79 -7.84 -8.86
C ALA A 199 -14.04 -8.46 -9.52
N SER A 200 -14.31 -9.75 -9.29
CA SER A 200 -15.48 -10.43 -9.86
C SER A 200 -16.80 -9.92 -9.27
N SER A 201 -16.82 -9.65 -7.97
CA SER A 201 -17.99 -9.08 -7.29
C SER A 201 -18.22 -7.63 -7.70
N LEU A 202 -17.14 -6.84 -7.88
CA LEU A 202 -17.24 -5.47 -8.37
C LEU A 202 -17.81 -5.40 -9.80
N ILE A 203 -17.36 -6.28 -10.70
CA ILE A 203 -17.91 -6.39 -12.06
C ILE A 203 -19.40 -6.75 -12.01
N LYS A 204 -19.78 -7.75 -11.21
CA LYS A 204 -21.18 -8.19 -11.03
C LYS A 204 -22.07 -7.06 -10.50
N ALA A 205 -21.55 -6.28 -9.56
CA ALA A 205 -22.24 -5.13 -8.96
C ALA A 205 -22.26 -3.89 -9.88
N ARG A 206 -21.59 -3.91 -11.04
CA ARG A 206 -21.45 -2.77 -11.97
C ARG A 206 -20.81 -1.56 -11.30
N GLY A 207 -19.85 -1.79 -10.37
CA GLY A 207 -19.22 -0.77 -9.55
C GLY A 207 -17.91 -0.20 -10.13
N LEU A 208 -17.51 -0.61 -11.34
CA LEU A 208 -16.20 -0.24 -11.91
C LEU A 208 -16.01 1.28 -12.04
N ASP A 209 -17.04 2.01 -12.43
CA ASP A 209 -16.98 3.47 -12.62
C ASP A 209 -16.82 4.27 -11.31
N HIS A 210 -16.90 3.60 -10.16
CA HIS A 210 -16.64 4.22 -8.86
C HIS A 210 -15.14 4.16 -8.45
N HIS A 211 -14.32 3.48 -9.26
CA HIS A 211 -12.88 3.33 -9.03
C HIS A 211 -12.08 4.05 -10.11
N GLY A 212 -10.89 4.52 -9.75
CA GLY A 212 -9.96 5.16 -10.69
C GLY A 212 -9.38 4.18 -11.71
N PHE A 213 -8.80 4.71 -12.78
CA PHE A 213 -8.18 3.91 -13.83
C PHE A 213 -6.94 3.14 -13.37
N TYR A 214 -6.31 3.57 -12.29
CA TYR A 214 -5.02 3.05 -11.82
C TYR A 214 -4.98 1.54 -11.58
N SER A 215 -6.08 0.96 -11.06
CA SER A 215 -6.09 -0.44 -10.58
C SER A 215 -6.38 -1.49 -11.66
N TYR A 216 -6.57 -1.09 -12.90
CA TYR A 216 -6.94 -2.02 -13.97
C TYR A 216 -5.72 -2.73 -14.56
N VAL A 217 -5.59 -4.02 -14.27
CA VAL A 217 -4.55 -4.89 -14.81
C VAL A 217 -5.17 -5.78 -15.90
N PRO A 218 -4.74 -5.66 -17.18
CA PRO A 218 -5.28 -6.46 -18.27
C PRO A 218 -5.17 -7.96 -18.01
N LYS A 219 -6.24 -8.68 -18.28
CA LYS A 219 -6.34 -10.15 -18.12
C LYS A 219 -6.28 -10.66 -16.67
N LEU A 220 -6.22 -9.79 -15.65
CA LEU A 220 -6.07 -10.23 -14.25
C LEU A 220 -7.11 -11.29 -13.87
N VAL A 221 -8.39 -10.98 -14.05
CA VAL A 221 -9.50 -11.88 -13.68
C VAL A 221 -9.61 -13.15 -14.55
N LYS A 222 -8.85 -13.23 -15.65
CA LYS A 222 -8.72 -14.45 -16.43
C LYS A 222 -7.86 -15.50 -15.73
N TYR A 223 -6.90 -15.07 -14.92
CA TYR A 223 -5.91 -15.93 -14.30
C TYR A 223 -6.08 -16.04 -12.80
N PHE A 224 -6.58 -14.99 -12.13
CA PHE A 224 -6.62 -14.90 -10.69
C PHE A 224 -7.93 -14.31 -10.17
N GLN A 225 -8.43 -14.87 -9.06
CA GLN A 225 -9.32 -14.16 -8.16
C GLN A 225 -8.50 -13.22 -7.27
N THR A 226 -9.13 -12.23 -6.66
CA THR A 226 -8.42 -11.29 -5.78
C THR A 226 -7.74 -12.03 -4.61
N ALA A 227 -8.41 -13.00 -4.02
CA ALA A 227 -7.84 -13.81 -2.94
C ALA A 227 -6.61 -14.60 -3.37
N ASP A 228 -6.54 -15.12 -4.60
CA ASP A 228 -5.37 -15.85 -5.11
C ASP A 228 -4.09 -15.03 -5.04
N ILE A 229 -4.17 -13.71 -5.24
CA ILE A 229 -3.03 -12.80 -5.15
C ILE A 229 -2.64 -12.63 -3.69
N GLN A 230 -3.61 -12.41 -2.81
CA GLN A 230 -3.39 -12.17 -1.39
C GLN A 230 -2.90 -13.41 -0.63
N GLU A 231 -3.21 -14.63 -1.10
CA GLU A 231 -2.62 -15.86 -0.58
C GLU A 231 -1.09 -15.88 -0.66
N CYS A 232 -0.48 -15.09 -1.55
CA CYS A 232 0.97 -14.91 -1.59
C CYS A 232 1.54 -14.21 -0.34
N ILE A 233 0.71 -13.53 0.46
CA ILE A 233 1.14 -12.89 1.71
C ILE A 233 1.37 -13.92 2.80
N SER A 234 0.50 -14.95 2.87
CA SER A 234 0.63 -16.01 3.89
C SER A 234 2.02 -16.67 3.85
N PRO A 235 2.63 -17.00 5.02
CA PRO A 235 2.06 -16.97 6.37
C PRO A 235 2.27 -15.64 7.13
N ARG A 236 2.72 -14.59 6.47
CA ARG A 236 2.99 -13.28 7.11
C ARG A 236 1.70 -12.64 7.64
N PRO A 237 1.76 -11.92 8.79
CA PRO A 237 0.61 -11.23 9.37
C PRO A 237 -0.04 -10.25 8.40
N HIS A 238 -1.36 -10.38 8.23
CA HIS A 238 -2.18 -9.53 7.36
C HIS A 238 -3.49 -9.16 8.08
N LEU A 239 -3.66 -7.88 8.34
CA LEU A 239 -4.87 -7.29 8.89
C LEU A 239 -5.60 -6.50 7.82
N SER A 240 -6.87 -6.78 7.63
CA SER A 240 -7.79 -5.94 6.88
C SER A 240 -8.84 -5.34 7.80
N VAL A 241 -9.04 -4.02 7.76
CA VAL A 241 -10.13 -3.34 8.47
C VAL A 241 -11.08 -2.71 7.46
N VAL A 242 -12.37 -3.10 7.49
CA VAL A 242 -13.34 -2.76 6.46
C VAL A 242 -14.64 -2.20 7.02
N GLY A 243 -15.28 -1.29 6.27
CA GLY A 243 -16.62 -0.79 6.57
C GLY A 243 -17.68 -1.70 5.95
N THR A 244 -18.69 -2.13 6.73
CA THR A 244 -19.79 -2.99 6.22
C THR A 244 -20.76 -2.23 5.30
N TYR A 245 -20.75 -0.89 5.35
CA TYR A 245 -21.56 0.00 4.50
C TYR A 245 -20.74 0.72 3.44
N ASP A 246 -19.52 0.24 3.18
CA ASP A 246 -18.66 0.78 2.15
C ASP A 246 -19.26 0.47 0.76
N ARG A 247 -19.66 1.53 0.04
CA ARG A 247 -20.28 1.40 -1.28
C ARG A 247 -19.28 1.12 -2.40
N LEU A 248 -17.97 1.30 -2.12
CA LEU A 248 -16.91 1.02 -3.10
C LEU A 248 -16.55 -0.47 -3.13
N THR A 249 -16.89 -1.21 -2.07
CA THR A 249 -16.54 -2.63 -1.95
C THR A 249 -17.77 -3.48 -1.71
N PRO A 250 -18.23 -4.27 -2.70
CA PRO A 250 -19.39 -5.16 -2.51
C PRO A 250 -19.17 -6.12 -1.34
N TYR A 251 -20.11 -6.18 -0.39
CA TYR A 251 -20.00 -7.01 0.81
C TYR A 251 -19.81 -8.50 0.49
N GLU A 252 -20.45 -9.01 -0.58
CA GLU A 252 -20.25 -10.37 -1.09
C GLU A 252 -18.77 -10.62 -1.41
N GLY A 253 -18.07 -9.62 -1.98
CA GLY A 253 -16.66 -9.70 -2.30
C GLY A 253 -15.77 -9.78 -1.06
N LEU A 254 -16.10 -9.01 -0.02
CA LEU A 254 -15.41 -9.09 1.27
C LEU A 254 -15.53 -10.47 1.90
N CYS A 255 -16.73 -11.06 1.86
CA CYS A 255 -16.96 -12.43 2.37
C CYS A 255 -16.13 -13.47 1.62
N LYS A 256 -16.07 -13.40 0.29
CA LYS A 256 -15.27 -14.33 -0.53
C LYS A 256 -13.77 -14.25 -0.21
N ILE A 257 -13.23 -13.05 -0.10
CA ILE A 257 -11.82 -12.84 0.25
C ILE A 257 -11.53 -13.40 1.63
N ASP A 258 -12.37 -13.06 2.62
CA ASP A 258 -12.18 -13.49 4.01
C ASP A 258 -12.25 -15.02 4.15
N GLU A 259 -13.22 -15.68 3.51
CA GLU A 259 -13.35 -17.13 3.51
C GLU A 259 -12.11 -17.81 2.89
N ALA A 260 -11.66 -17.33 1.73
CA ALA A 260 -10.51 -17.88 1.04
C ALA A 260 -9.21 -17.74 1.84
N LEU A 261 -8.96 -16.53 2.38
CA LEU A 261 -7.74 -16.28 3.16
C LEU A 261 -7.78 -16.98 4.52
N THR A 262 -8.92 -17.03 5.20
CA THR A 262 -9.07 -17.81 6.43
C THR A 262 -8.67 -19.27 6.20
N LYS A 263 -9.21 -19.88 5.15
CA LYS A 263 -8.87 -21.25 4.79
C LYS A 263 -7.38 -21.42 4.44
N CYS A 264 -6.80 -20.50 3.69
CA CYS A 264 -5.38 -20.53 3.33
C CYS A 264 -4.49 -20.49 4.57
N TYR A 265 -4.71 -19.53 5.46
CA TYR A 265 -3.91 -19.38 6.68
C TYR A 265 -4.11 -20.54 7.69
N GLU A 266 -5.31 -21.10 7.77
CA GLU A 266 -5.58 -22.31 8.57
C GLU A 266 -4.83 -23.52 8.04
N GLN A 267 -4.84 -23.75 6.72
CA GLN A 267 -4.14 -24.87 6.08
C GLN A 267 -2.62 -24.78 6.24
N GLU A 268 -2.07 -23.57 6.32
CA GLU A 268 -0.64 -23.36 6.56
C GLU A 268 -0.27 -23.34 8.05
N GLY A 269 -1.23 -23.44 8.97
CA GLY A 269 -1.00 -23.46 10.42
C GLY A 269 -0.83 -22.07 11.06
N TYR A 270 -1.24 -21.01 10.36
CA TYR A 270 -1.07 -19.61 10.79
C TYR A 270 -2.40 -18.85 10.93
N SER A 271 -3.47 -19.51 11.38
CA SER A 271 -4.81 -18.94 11.47
C SER A 271 -4.91 -17.57 12.19
N LYS A 272 -3.99 -17.29 13.12
CA LYS A 272 -3.94 -16.01 13.84
C LYS A 272 -3.34 -14.84 13.04
N HIS A 273 -2.68 -15.13 11.92
CA HIS A 273 -1.99 -14.13 11.12
C HIS A 273 -2.89 -13.45 10.08
N TRP A 274 -4.03 -14.04 9.74
CA TRP A 274 -5.05 -13.38 8.92
C TRP A 274 -6.19 -12.89 9.79
N LYS A 275 -6.65 -11.66 9.56
CA LYS A 275 -7.85 -11.13 10.17
C LYS A 275 -8.51 -10.06 9.32
N MET A 276 -9.81 -10.23 9.05
CA MET A 276 -10.66 -9.18 8.52
C MET A 276 -11.59 -8.69 9.64
N GLU A 277 -11.38 -7.46 10.09
CA GLU A 277 -12.23 -6.79 11.09
C GLU A 277 -13.27 -5.92 10.39
N ARG A 278 -14.55 -6.15 10.69
CA ARG A 278 -15.68 -5.45 10.08
C ARG A 278 -16.27 -4.42 11.03
N TYR A 279 -16.44 -3.20 10.55
CA TYR A 279 -16.96 -2.08 11.30
C TYR A 279 -18.24 -1.53 10.66
N HIS A 280 -19.19 -1.07 11.47
CA HIS A 280 -20.45 -0.48 10.99
C HIS A 280 -20.26 0.97 10.51
N CYS A 281 -19.51 1.14 9.45
CA CYS A 281 -19.22 2.43 8.82
C CYS A 281 -19.13 2.29 7.29
N GLY A 282 -19.05 3.42 6.60
CA GLY A 282 -18.76 3.47 5.16
C GLY A 282 -17.26 3.46 4.88
N HIS A 283 -16.85 4.16 3.79
CA HIS A 283 -15.46 4.27 3.35
C HIS A 283 -14.69 5.31 4.18
N ILE A 284 -14.44 5.00 5.45
CA ILE A 284 -13.80 5.87 6.42
C ILE A 284 -13.05 5.06 7.48
N GLU A 285 -11.93 5.56 7.96
CA GLU A 285 -11.26 5.01 9.13
C GLU A 285 -11.94 5.50 10.41
N THR A 286 -12.33 4.59 11.27
CA THR A 286 -12.85 4.91 12.62
C THR A 286 -11.72 4.89 13.66
N ALA A 287 -11.95 5.49 14.83
CA ALA A 287 -10.99 5.44 15.94
C ALA A 287 -10.69 3.99 16.38
N SER A 288 -11.69 3.11 16.34
CA SER A 288 -11.51 1.69 16.65
C SER A 288 -10.63 0.98 15.61
N MET A 289 -10.77 1.30 14.31
CA MET A 289 -9.88 0.82 13.25
C MET A 289 -8.44 1.28 13.48
N ARG A 290 -8.23 2.59 13.77
CA ARG A 290 -6.91 3.16 14.07
C ARG A 290 -6.23 2.43 15.24
N ASN A 291 -6.95 2.23 16.33
CA ASN A 291 -6.44 1.51 17.50
C ASN A 291 -6.07 0.06 17.13
N LYS A 292 -6.87 -0.59 16.29
CA LYS A 292 -6.60 -1.95 15.83
C LYS A 292 -5.35 -2.02 14.96
N VAL A 293 -5.18 -1.09 14.03
CA VAL A 293 -3.97 -0.94 13.20
C VAL A 293 -2.73 -0.79 14.08
N CYS A 294 -2.74 0.16 15.03
CA CYS A 294 -1.61 0.40 15.93
C CYS A 294 -1.28 -0.83 16.78
N SER A 295 -2.29 -1.49 17.37
CA SER A 295 -2.07 -2.68 18.18
C SER A 295 -1.56 -3.87 17.36
N PHE A 296 -1.99 -4.01 16.12
CA PHE A 296 -1.49 -5.07 15.23
C PHE A 296 -0.02 -4.84 14.86
N LEU A 297 0.37 -3.61 14.55
CA LEU A 297 1.78 -3.26 14.32
C LEU A 297 2.63 -3.58 15.56
N GLN A 298 2.21 -3.16 16.75
CA GLN A 298 2.96 -3.43 17.99
C GLN A 298 3.11 -4.92 18.32
N ASN A 299 2.20 -5.77 17.83
CA ASN A 299 2.25 -7.21 18.08
C ASN A 299 3.14 -7.97 17.08
N TYR A 300 3.30 -7.45 15.86
CA TYR A 300 3.92 -8.22 14.78
C TYR A 300 5.13 -7.54 14.13
N LEU A 301 5.34 -6.24 14.33
CA LEU A 301 6.45 -5.47 13.80
C LEU A 301 7.45 -5.07 14.91
#